data_cbd847657273ad874f21158ffd18a06b
#
_entry.id   cbd847657273ad874f21158ffd18a06b
#
_cell.length_a   1.000
_cell.length_b   1.000
_cell.length_c   1.000
_cell.angle_alpha   90.00
_cell.angle_beta   90.00
_cell.angle_gamma   90.00
#
_symmetry.space_group_name_H-M   'P 1'
#
loop_
_entity.id
_entity.type
_entity.pdbx_description
1 polymer ?
#
loop_
_entity_poly.entity_id
_entity_poly.type
_entity_poly.pdbx_seq_one_letter_code
_entity_poly.pdbx_strand_id
1 'polypeptide(L)'
;MKLVEIPAPDFDLAMTLDSGQVFHWEECGEGYVGAIADMAVYVEQRGNVLKVRGGETPTRSPQRRPLSRMVANYFALDHPLAEICAAFPDDQIMEAARNFCRGLRIIRQPKWECLATFICSSMKQVAHIRQISQALRKRFGDAREIGNGVGGGRTTWTDKPARGGESIKHTVYTFPCARPLAQCSEKELHECALGYRARNLLATARLVSSGAADLEAWSSLSDADLRTKLCKLPGVGAKIANCVMLFAYERLRAFPIDVWIERVLRQQYFPRNKKIATEQLRTFSENYFGEHGGYAQQYLFHHARMNKNVKSRPRAAAARKWSHKSPRRGCSSQAGQFVSSHRLR
;
A
#
# COMPACT_ATOMS: atom_id res chain seq x y z
N MET A 1 25.27 18.20 3.90
CA MET A 1 24.79 17.94 2.51
C MET A 1 23.66 18.89 2.15
N LYS A 2 23.61 19.44 0.94
CA LYS A 2 22.54 20.33 0.46
C LYS A 2 21.25 19.50 0.26
N LEU A 3 20.08 20.09 0.55
CA LEU A 3 18.80 19.48 0.22
C LEU A 3 18.63 19.45 -1.31
N VAL A 4 18.13 18.34 -1.84
CA VAL A 4 17.76 18.18 -3.24
C VAL A 4 16.29 18.50 -3.39
N GLU A 5 15.93 19.32 -4.35
CA GLU A 5 14.54 19.70 -4.63
C GLU A 5 13.95 18.80 -5.72
N ILE A 6 12.72 18.35 -5.51
CA ILE A 6 11.97 17.50 -6.43
C ILE A 6 10.59 18.16 -6.64
N PRO A 7 10.21 18.52 -7.86
CA PRO A 7 8.84 18.95 -8.15
C PRO A 7 7.84 17.85 -7.78
N ALA A 8 6.81 18.22 -7.05
CA ALA A 8 5.75 17.31 -6.59
C ALA A 8 4.38 18.01 -6.62
N PRO A 9 3.90 18.38 -7.82
CA PRO A 9 2.56 18.92 -7.96
C PRO A 9 1.53 17.86 -7.58
N ASP A 10 0.39 18.30 -7.05
CA ASP A 10 -0.71 17.41 -6.64
C ASP A 10 -0.26 16.27 -5.71
N PHE A 11 0.61 16.58 -4.76
CA PHE A 11 1.11 15.65 -3.77
C PHE A 11 0.96 16.21 -2.36
N ASP A 12 0.54 15.36 -1.44
CA ASP A 12 0.51 15.65 0.00
C ASP A 12 1.31 14.59 0.74
N LEU A 13 2.46 14.98 1.28
CA LEU A 13 3.41 14.10 1.95
C LEU A 13 2.82 13.54 3.26
N ALA A 14 2.25 14.40 4.10
CA ALA A 14 1.69 14.02 5.38
C ALA A 14 0.51 13.06 5.21
N MET A 15 -0.41 13.40 4.32
CA MET A 15 -1.56 12.57 3.94
C MET A 15 -1.10 11.20 3.44
N THR A 16 -0.09 11.16 2.55
CA THR A 16 0.42 9.93 1.97
C THR A 16 1.07 9.03 3.02
N LEU A 17 1.91 9.59 3.91
CA LEU A 17 2.60 8.83 4.95
C LEU A 17 1.66 8.34 6.07
N ASP A 18 0.61 9.12 6.40
CA ASP A 18 -0.36 8.71 7.44
C ASP A 18 -1.51 7.85 6.89
N SER A 19 -1.58 7.61 5.59
CA SER A 19 -2.69 6.87 4.98
C SER A 19 -2.76 5.37 5.33
N GLY A 20 -1.77 4.83 6.07
CA GLY A 20 -1.76 3.44 6.56
C GLY A 20 -1.23 2.43 5.54
N GLN A 21 -0.47 2.87 4.56
CA GLN A 21 0.25 2.02 3.61
C GLN A 21 1.70 1.75 4.02
N VAL A 22 2.33 2.65 4.80
CA VAL A 22 3.67 2.52 5.39
C VAL A 22 3.63 2.83 6.88
N PHE A 23 4.62 2.34 7.66
CA PHE A 23 4.52 2.36 9.12
C PHE A 23 5.83 2.74 9.82
N HIS A 24 6.82 3.25 9.10
CA HIS A 24 8.17 3.47 9.65
C HIS A 24 8.67 4.90 9.53
N TRP A 25 7.91 5.76 8.91
CA TRP A 25 8.25 7.18 8.85
C TRP A 25 7.91 7.88 10.16
N GLU A 26 8.83 8.71 10.64
CA GLU A 26 8.71 9.47 11.88
C GLU A 26 8.77 10.96 11.56
N GLU A 27 7.93 11.75 12.20
CA GLU A 27 7.99 13.19 12.10
C GLU A 27 9.30 13.71 12.68
N CYS A 28 9.91 14.66 11.99
CA CYS A 28 11.18 15.20 12.36
C CYS A 28 11.33 16.65 11.87
N GLY A 29 11.25 17.60 12.79
CA GLY A 29 11.22 19.02 12.46
C GLY A 29 10.04 19.33 11.56
N GLU A 30 10.32 19.93 10.41
CA GLU A 30 9.31 20.34 9.42
C GLU A 30 8.99 19.23 8.39
N GLY A 31 9.53 18.02 8.61
CA GLY A 31 9.38 16.92 7.66
C GLY A 31 9.38 15.56 8.36
N TYR A 32 9.87 14.57 7.65
CA TYR A 32 9.86 13.16 8.07
C TYR A 32 11.21 12.50 7.83
N VAL A 33 11.59 11.58 8.72
CA VAL A 33 12.71 10.67 8.52
C VAL A 33 12.21 9.24 8.39
N GLY A 34 12.86 8.48 7.52
CA GLY A 34 12.53 7.08 7.30
C GLY A 34 13.61 6.40 6.48
N ALA A 35 13.37 5.14 6.11
CA ALA A 35 14.24 4.40 5.22
C ALA A 35 13.53 4.08 3.91
N ILE A 36 14.19 4.31 2.79
CA ILE A 36 13.79 3.79 1.48
C ILE A 36 14.82 2.75 1.08
N ALA A 37 14.43 1.48 1.07
CA ALA A 37 15.34 0.35 0.93
C ALA A 37 16.46 0.41 1.98
N ASP A 38 17.71 0.56 1.58
CA ASP A 38 18.90 0.58 2.43
C ASP A 38 19.38 1.99 2.84
N MET A 39 18.65 3.03 2.45
CA MET A 39 19.05 4.43 2.67
C MET A 39 18.13 5.14 3.67
N ALA A 40 18.73 5.81 4.67
CA ALA A 40 18.04 6.81 5.47
C ALA A 40 17.71 8.04 4.62
N VAL A 41 16.48 8.52 4.71
CA VAL A 41 15.98 9.66 3.94
C VAL A 41 15.26 10.62 4.87
N TYR A 42 15.57 11.90 4.75
CA TYR A 42 14.74 13.00 5.23
C TYR A 42 13.98 13.60 4.06
N VAL A 43 12.71 13.89 4.28
CA VAL A 43 11.85 14.54 3.30
C VAL A 43 10.96 15.57 3.98
N GLU A 44 10.90 16.78 3.43
CA GLU A 44 9.94 17.80 3.80
C GLU A 44 9.23 18.33 2.55
N GLN A 45 8.02 18.83 2.71
CA GLN A 45 7.25 19.42 1.62
C GLN A 45 7.08 20.92 1.83
N ARG A 46 7.32 21.70 0.77
CA ARG A 46 7.09 23.14 0.70
C ARG A 46 6.28 23.47 -0.55
N GLY A 47 4.98 23.58 -0.37
CA GLY A 47 4.07 23.73 -1.52
C GLY A 47 4.19 22.54 -2.48
N ASN A 48 4.49 22.79 -3.73
CA ASN A 48 4.64 21.78 -4.78
C ASN A 48 6.07 21.24 -4.93
N VAL A 49 6.90 21.35 -3.88
CA VAL A 49 8.29 20.89 -3.94
C VAL A 49 8.58 20.02 -2.72
N LEU A 50 9.19 18.86 -2.95
CA LEU A 50 9.83 18.08 -1.91
C LEU A 50 11.30 18.47 -1.79
N LYS A 51 11.76 18.71 -0.58
CA LYS A 51 13.18 18.90 -0.24
C LYS A 51 13.66 17.64 0.45
N VAL A 52 14.64 16.98 -0.14
CA VAL A 52 15.09 15.67 0.31
C VAL A 52 16.58 15.65 0.62
N ARG A 53 16.94 14.81 1.59
CA ARG A 53 18.34 14.50 1.93
C ARG A 53 18.45 12.99 2.15
N GLY A 54 19.54 12.41 1.64
CA GLY A 54 19.92 11.02 1.93
C GLY A 54 21.01 10.97 2.99
N GLY A 55 20.97 9.94 3.83
CA GLY A 55 22.04 9.59 4.73
C GLY A 55 23.26 9.00 4.00
N GLU A 56 24.31 8.74 4.75
CA GLU A 56 25.48 8.03 4.25
C GLU A 56 25.12 6.57 3.98
N THR A 57 25.58 6.05 2.84
CA THR A 57 25.44 4.63 2.53
C THR A 57 26.79 3.94 2.57
N PRO A 58 26.85 2.72 3.13
CA PRO A 58 28.12 2.01 3.31
C PRO A 58 28.80 1.58 2.00
N THR A 59 28.07 1.50 0.90
CA THR A 59 28.59 0.97 -0.37
C THR A 59 28.51 1.99 -1.48
N ARG A 60 29.66 2.33 -2.08
CA ARG A 60 29.75 2.99 -3.38
C ARG A 60 29.39 1.98 -4.49
N SER A 61 28.12 1.75 -4.72
CA SER A 61 27.71 1.03 -5.92
C SER A 61 27.79 1.94 -7.14
N PRO A 62 28.47 1.56 -8.23
CA PRO A 62 28.56 2.36 -9.45
C PRO A 62 27.22 2.63 -10.14
N GLN A 63 26.18 1.84 -9.80
CA GLN A 63 24.84 1.90 -10.40
C GLN A 63 23.81 2.64 -9.54
N ARG A 64 24.24 3.46 -8.60
CA ARG A 64 23.33 4.12 -7.67
C ARG A 64 22.43 5.12 -8.38
N ARG A 65 21.12 4.92 -8.30
CA ARG A 65 20.13 5.89 -8.77
C ARG A 65 20.26 7.20 -8.00
N PRO A 66 20.11 8.37 -8.64
CA PRO A 66 20.07 9.65 -7.93
C PRO A 66 18.98 9.64 -6.84
N LEU A 67 19.26 10.29 -5.71
CA LEU A 67 18.32 10.39 -4.59
C LEU A 67 16.95 10.91 -5.03
N SER A 68 16.95 11.95 -5.88
CA SER A 68 15.72 12.53 -6.42
C SER A 68 14.87 11.49 -7.17
N ARG A 69 15.50 10.68 -8.01
CA ARG A 69 14.80 9.63 -8.77
C ARG A 69 14.27 8.51 -7.86
N MET A 70 15.04 8.15 -6.82
CA MET A 70 14.62 7.13 -5.86
C MET A 70 13.40 7.59 -5.07
N VAL A 71 13.42 8.82 -4.55
CA VAL A 71 12.31 9.41 -3.78
C VAL A 71 11.09 9.64 -4.67
N ALA A 72 11.26 10.18 -5.88
CA ALA A 72 10.17 10.38 -6.83
C ALA A 72 9.50 9.05 -7.20
N ASN A 73 10.29 8.00 -7.43
CA ASN A 73 9.76 6.66 -7.70
C ASN A 73 9.02 6.10 -6.48
N TYR A 74 9.58 6.23 -5.27
CA TYR A 74 8.96 5.72 -4.05
C TYR A 74 7.59 6.32 -3.79
N PHE A 75 7.45 7.64 -3.96
CA PHE A 75 6.18 8.35 -3.80
C PHE A 75 5.29 8.34 -5.05
N ALA A 76 5.68 7.60 -6.10
CA ALA A 76 4.94 7.50 -7.37
C ALA A 76 4.56 8.88 -7.94
N LEU A 77 5.53 9.83 -7.95
CA LEU A 77 5.28 11.19 -8.44
C LEU A 77 5.02 11.24 -9.95
N ASP A 78 5.36 10.20 -10.67
CA ASP A 78 5.09 9.99 -12.10
C ASP A 78 3.65 9.53 -12.41
N HIS A 79 2.87 9.09 -11.41
CA HIS A 79 1.48 8.72 -11.65
C HIS A 79 0.66 9.95 -12.05
N PRO A 80 -0.18 9.87 -13.10
CA PRO A 80 -1.06 10.95 -13.53
C PRO A 80 -2.26 11.07 -12.57
N LEU A 81 -2.04 11.65 -11.38
CA LEU A 81 -3.01 11.60 -10.27
C LEU A 81 -4.34 12.25 -10.63
N ALA A 82 -4.32 13.32 -11.42
CA ALA A 82 -5.54 14.00 -11.87
C ALA A 82 -6.42 13.06 -12.72
N GLU A 83 -5.81 12.33 -13.66
CA GLU A 83 -6.50 11.38 -14.53
C GLU A 83 -7.03 10.18 -13.73
N ILE A 84 -6.20 9.66 -12.81
CA ILE A 84 -6.58 8.58 -11.89
C ILE A 84 -7.81 9.00 -11.07
N CYS A 85 -7.80 10.19 -10.49
CA CYS A 85 -8.92 10.71 -9.71
C CYS A 85 -10.16 11.02 -10.55
N ALA A 86 -9.98 11.40 -11.82
CA ALA A 86 -11.10 11.61 -12.76
C ALA A 86 -11.78 10.30 -13.16
N ALA A 87 -11.04 9.19 -13.13
CA ALA A 87 -11.58 7.85 -13.43
C ALA A 87 -12.33 7.21 -12.24
N PHE A 88 -12.38 7.83 -11.08
CA PHE A 88 -13.15 7.31 -9.93
C PHE A 88 -14.66 7.32 -10.25
N PRO A 89 -15.42 6.39 -9.64
CA PRO A 89 -16.88 6.40 -9.76
C PRO A 89 -17.49 7.75 -9.37
N ASP A 90 -18.48 8.20 -10.16
CA ASP A 90 -19.21 9.42 -9.89
C ASP A 90 -20.33 9.15 -8.86
N ASP A 91 -19.96 9.09 -7.59
CA ASP A 91 -20.86 8.95 -6.45
C ASP A 91 -20.41 9.83 -5.28
N GLN A 92 -21.38 10.18 -4.42
CA GLN A 92 -21.14 11.09 -3.28
C GLN A 92 -20.10 10.58 -2.27
N ILE A 93 -19.95 9.26 -2.14
CA ILE A 93 -19.05 8.63 -1.18
C ILE A 93 -17.61 8.78 -1.68
N MET A 94 -17.43 8.47 -2.97
CA MET A 94 -16.13 8.60 -3.62
C MET A 94 -15.72 10.06 -3.76
N GLU A 95 -16.67 10.95 -4.07
CA GLU A 95 -16.44 12.39 -4.14
C GLU A 95 -15.95 12.94 -2.77
N ALA A 96 -16.61 12.56 -1.66
CA ALA A 96 -16.19 12.95 -0.32
C ALA A 96 -14.78 12.45 0.00
N ALA A 97 -14.46 11.20 -0.34
CA ALA A 97 -13.13 10.62 -0.15
C ALA A 97 -12.08 11.35 -1.01
N ARG A 98 -12.38 11.64 -2.27
CA ARG A 98 -11.50 12.39 -3.18
C ARG A 98 -11.21 13.80 -2.67
N ASN A 99 -12.22 14.51 -2.19
CA ASN A 99 -12.05 15.86 -1.65
C ASN A 99 -11.23 15.88 -0.36
N PHE A 100 -11.38 14.86 0.48
CA PHE A 100 -10.62 14.70 1.73
C PHE A 100 -9.16 14.32 1.48
N CYS A 101 -8.89 13.41 0.54
CA CYS A 101 -7.59 12.80 0.32
C CYS A 101 -6.80 13.45 -0.83
N ARG A 102 -6.97 14.76 -1.08
CA ARG A 102 -6.26 15.45 -2.17
C ARG A 102 -4.75 15.28 -2.02
N GLY A 103 -4.09 14.83 -3.10
CA GLY A 103 -2.64 14.65 -3.12
C GLY A 103 -2.14 13.34 -2.51
N LEU A 104 -3.04 12.47 -2.02
CA LEU A 104 -2.64 11.14 -1.55
C LEU A 104 -2.19 10.28 -2.74
N ARG A 105 -1.00 9.66 -2.62
CA ARG A 105 -0.45 8.75 -3.63
C ARG A 105 -0.21 7.36 -3.07
N ILE A 106 -0.22 6.35 -3.95
CA ILE A 106 0.18 4.98 -3.64
C ILE A 106 1.71 4.91 -3.61
N ILE A 107 2.28 4.50 -2.49
CA ILE A 107 3.73 4.35 -2.31
C ILE A 107 4.19 3.03 -2.94
N ARG A 108 5.26 3.07 -3.75
CA ARG A 108 5.95 1.88 -4.27
C ARG A 108 6.91 1.33 -3.22
N GLN A 109 6.50 0.27 -2.56
CA GLN A 109 7.28 -0.34 -1.48
C GLN A 109 8.17 -1.47 -2.00
N PRO A 110 9.34 -1.72 -1.38
CA PRO A 110 10.11 -2.93 -1.64
C PRO A 110 9.26 -4.18 -1.36
N LYS A 111 9.29 -5.16 -2.27
CA LYS A 111 8.37 -6.31 -2.25
C LYS A 111 8.41 -7.10 -0.96
N TRP A 112 9.63 -7.44 -0.49
CA TRP A 112 9.79 -8.17 0.76
C TRP A 112 9.31 -7.37 1.98
N GLU A 113 9.69 -6.10 2.09
CA GLU A 113 9.26 -5.22 3.17
C GLU A 113 7.74 -5.10 3.24
N CYS A 114 7.11 -4.86 2.09
CA CYS A 114 5.66 -4.76 1.97
C CYS A 114 4.98 -6.07 2.42
N LEU A 115 5.42 -7.22 1.88
CA LEU A 115 4.87 -8.54 2.23
C LEU A 115 4.99 -8.82 3.73
N ALA A 116 6.19 -8.67 4.29
CA ALA A 116 6.47 -8.94 5.69
C ALA A 116 5.65 -8.02 6.62
N THR A 117 5.57 -6.73 6.28
CA THR A 117 4.81 -5.75 7.05
C THR A 117 3.30 -6.07 7.03
N PHE A 118 2.75 -6.45 5.87
CA PHE A 118 1.33 -6.79 5.79
C PHE A 118 0.99 -8.13 6.43
N ILE A 119 1.89 -9.13 6.46
CA ILE A 119 1.73 -10.33 7.30
C ILE A 119 1.59 -9.92 8.78
N CYS A 120 2.43 -8.99 9.25
CA CYS A 120 2.38 -8.47 10.62
C CYS A 120 1.11 -7.65 10.92
N SER A 121 0.47 -7.08 9.91
CA SER A 121 -0.67 -6.16 10.05
C SER A 121 -2.01 -6.86 10.36
N SER A 122 -2.10 -8.17 10.20
CA SER A 122 -3.34 -8.94 10.38
C SER A 122 -3.97 -8.70 11.74
N MET A 123 -5.25 -8.29 11.81
CA MET A 123 -6.01 -8.03 13.04
C MET A 123 -5.35 -6.99 13.99
N LYS A 124 -4.62 -6.03 13.47
CA LYS A 124 -3.95 -4.98 14.24
C LYS A 124 -4.40 -3.58 13.80
N GLN A 125 -4.38 -2.65 14.75
CA GLN A 125 -4.53 -1.23 14.47
C GLN A 125 -3.22 -0.63 13.95
N VAL A 126 -3.30 0.46 13.19
CA VAL A 126 -2.14 1.14 12.59
C VAL A 126 -1.03 1.43 13.62
N ALA A 127 -1.38 1.91 14.81
CA ALA A 127 -0.40 2.18 15.87
C ALA A 127 0.40 0.94 16.29
N HIS A 128 -0.27 -0.22 16.43
CA HIS A 128 0.41 -1.48 16.75
C HIS A 128 1.29 -1.98 15.59
N ILE A 129 0.87 -1.73 14.33
CA ILE A 129 1.68 -2.11 13.16
C ILE A 129 2.96 -1.26 13.13
N ARG A 130 2.87 0.04 13.44
CA ARG A 130 4.04 0.93 13.60
C ARG A 130 5.01 0.39 14.65
N GLN A 131 4.51 0.01 15.83
CA GLN A 131 5.35 -0.57 16.91
C GLN A 131 6.07 -1.85 16.47
N ILE A 132 5.36 -2.77 15.82
CA ILE A 132 5.93 -4.02 15.30
C ILE A 132 6.99 -3.71 14.23
N SER A 133 6.68 -2.84 13.27
CA SER A 133 7.61 -2.44 12.22
C SER A 133 8.90 -1.86 12.78
N GLN A 134 8.80 -0.96 13.76
CA GLN A 134 9.95 -0.37 14.42
C GLN A 134 10.76 -1.39 15.26
N ALA A 135 10.07 -2.31 15.95
CA ALA A 135 10.73 -3.36 16.72
C ALA A 135 11.53 -4.30 15.81
N LEU A 136 10.96 -4.73 14.68
CA LEU A 136 11.66 -5.55 13.68
C LEU A 136 12.87 -4.83 13.08
N ARG A 137 12.70 -3.55 12.74
CA ARG A 137 13.79 -2.71 12.18
C ARG A 137 14.92 -2.53 13.18
N LYS A 138 14.64 -2.17 14.43
CA LYS A 138 15.64 -1.98 15.47
C LYS A 138 16.40 -3.26 15.81
N ARG A 139 15.73 -4.41 15.79
CA ARG A 139 16.33 -5.69 16.20
C ARG A 139 17.11 -6.38 15.08
N PHE A 140 16.60 -6.33 13.86
CA PHE A 140 17.11 -7.14 12.75
C PHE A 140 17.58 -6.32 11.53
N GLY A 141 17.28 -5.03 11.50
CA GLY A 141 17.69 -4.11 10.42
C GLY A 141 19.01 -3.44 10.70
N ASP A 142 19.52 -2.76 9.69
CA ASP A 142 20.77 -2.00 9.79
C ASP A 142 20.50 -0.56 10.23
N ALA A 143 21.31 -0.06 11.15
CA ALA A 143 21.31 1.35 11.51
C ALA A 143 21.88 2.20 10.37
N ARG A 144 21.22 3.31 10.06
CA ARG A 144 21.65 4.31 9.09
C ARG A 144 21.54 5.69 9.71
N GLU A 145 22.57 6.48 9.55
CA GLU A 145 22.59 7.85 10.09
C GLU A 145 22.22 8.86 9.01
N ILE A 146 21.48 9.87 9.42
CA ILE A 146 21.21 11.06 8.62
C ILE A 146 21.47 12.29 9.46
N GLY A 147 22.42 13.14 9.02
CA GLY A 147 22.84 14.32 9.76
C GLY A 147 22.10 15.58 9.33
N ASN A 148 21.97 16.54 10.24
CA ASN A 148 21.61 17.91 9.89
C ASN A 148 22.79 18.54 9.18
N GLY A 149 22.66 18.81 7.88
CA GLY A 149 23.66 19.68 7.24
C GLY A 149 23.62 21.05 7.89
N VAL A 150 24.77 21.54 8.33
CA VAL A 150 24.95 22.94 8.70
C VAL A 150 24.79 23.77 7.43
N GLY A 151 23.60 24.26 7.19
CA GLY A 151 23.27 25.20 6.12
C GLY A 151 22.36 26.25 6.74
N GLY A 152 22.83 27.48 6.82
CA GLY A 152 22.23 28.62 7.50
C GLY A 152 20.79 28.91 7.12
N GLY A 153 19.91 28.23 7.78
CA GLY A 153 18.47 28.46 7.79
C GLY A 153 17.93 27.75 9.01
N ARG A 154 17.13 28.43 9.79
CA ARG A 154 16.49 27.99 11.04
C ARG A 154 15.75 26.66 10.84
N THR A 155 16.46 25.54 10.87
CA THR A 155 15.85 24.20 11.00
C THR A 155 15.95 23.80 12.46
N THR A 156 14.93 24.13 13.22
CA THR A 156 14.79 23.74 14.63
C THR A 156 14.41 22.27 14.70
N TRP A 157 15.41 21.40 14.73
CA TRP A 157 15.24 19.97 14.97
C TRP A 157 15.15 19.63 16.45
N THR A 158 15.42 20.60 17.33
CA THR A 158 15.17 20.53 18.78
C THR A 158 14.88 21.92 19.31
N ASP A 159 14.07 22.03 20.35
CA ASP A 159 13.78 23.25 21.09
C ASP A 159 14.98 23.83 21.86
N LYS A 160 16.18 23.25 21.68
CA LYS A 160 17.40 23.75 22.32
C LYS A 160 18.50 23.92 21.25
N PRO A 161 19.06 25.13 21.10
CA PRO A 161 20.25 25.31 20.28
C PRO A 161 21.40 24.52 20.91
N ALA A 162 21.98 23.58 20.15
CA ALA A 162 23.21 22.94 20.56
C ALA A 162 24.31 24.01 20.68
N ARG A 163 24.82 24.22 21.88
CA ARG A 163 26.03 25.02 22.09
C ARG A 163 27.19 24.20 21.49
N GLY A 164 27.73 24.69 20.37
CA GLY A 164 28.98 24.10 19.83
C GLY A 164 28.84 23.38 18.49
N GLY A 165 28.05 23.83 17.54
CA GLY A 165 28.22 23.43 16.11
C GLY A 165 28.12 21.93 15.79
N GLU A 166 27.69 21.07 16.72
CA GLU A 166 27.55 19.64 16.51
C GLU A 166 26.34 19.33 15.60
N SER A 167 26.61 18.58 14.56
CA SER A 167 25.58 18.04 13.67
C SER A 167 24.73 17.02 14.44
N ILE A 168 23.47 17.32 14.69
CA ILE A 168 22.55 16.35 15.27
C ILE A 168 22.32 15.26 14.22
N LYS A 169 22.63 14.01 14.59
CA LYS A 169 22.42 12.84 13.77
C LYS A 169 21.17 12.11 14.23
N HIS A 170 20.33 11.70 13.26
CA HIS A 170 19.20 10.81 13.48
C HIS A 170 19.55 9.41 13.00
N THR A 171 19.28 8.42 13.83
CA THR A 171 19.45 7.01 13.47
C THR A 171 18.12 6.45 12.98
N VAL A 172 18.10 5.98 11.75
CA VAL A 172 16.98 5.27 11.12
C VAL A 172 17.40 3.83 10.89
N TYR A 173 16.48 2.90 11.09
CA TYR A 173 16.74 1.48 10.87
C TYR A 173 16.07 1.01 9.58
N THR A 174 16.84 0.34 8.70
CA THR A 174 16.29 -0.27 7.48
C THR A 174 15.37 -1.44 7.83
N PHE A 175 14.50 -1.84 6.90
CA PHE A 175 13.76 -3.08 7.08
C PHE A 175 14.70 -4.28 6.87
N PRO A 176 14.71 -5.29 7.77
CA PRO A 176 15.62 -6.43 7.63
C PRO A 176 15.30 -7.21 6.35
N CYS A 177 16.34 -7.65 5.63
CA CYS A 177 16.13 -8.57 4.52
C CYS A 177 15.58 -9.92 5.03
N ALA A 178 15.16 -10.81 4.14
CA ALA A 178 14.52 -12.06 4.54
C ALA A 178 15.47 -13.00 5.32
N ARG A 179 16.76 -12.94 5.05
CA ARG A 179 17.76 -13.87 5.61
C ARG A 179 17.88 -13.80 7.15
N PRO A 180 18.11 -12.65 7.80
CA PRO A 180 18.12 -12.56 9.26
C PRO A 180 16.82 -13.09 9.89
N LEU A 181 15.66 -12.75 9.30
CA LEU A 181 14.36 -13.22 9.79
C LEU A 181 14.14 -14.72 9.58
N ALA A 182 14.74 -15.32 8.55
CA ALA A 182 14.69 -16.77 8.32
C ALA A 182 15.51 -17.57 9.33
N GLN A 183 16.56 -16.95 9.88
CA GLN A 183 17.51 -17.55 10.80
C GLN A 183 17.16 -17.35 12.28
N CYS A 184 16.31 -16.36 12.59
CA CYS A 184 15.91 -16.11 13.98
C CYS A 184 14.95 -17.19 14.51
N SER A 185 14.80 -17.22 15.82
CA SER A 185 13.83 -18.05 16.50
C SER A 185 12.44 -17.39 16.50
N GLU A 186 11.38 -18.20 16.62
CA GLU A 186 10.03 -17.67 16.81
C GLU A 186 9.91 -16.84 18.10
N LYS A 187 10.66 -17.18 19.16
CA LYS A 187 10.70 -16.42 20.41
C LYS A 187 11.20 -14.99 20.19
N GLU A 188 12.25 -14.80 19.41
CA GLU A 188 12.77 -13.46 19.09
C GLU A 188 11.76 -12.60 18.33
N LEU A 189 10.97 -13.20 17.45
CA LEU A 189 9.88 -12.51 16.77
C LEU A 189 8.70 -12.19 17.72
N HIS A 190 8.42 -13.04 18.69
CA HIS A 190 7.44 -12.75 19.74
C HIS A 190 7.83 -11.51 20.56
N GLU A 191 9.12 -11.30 20.84
CA GLU A 191 9.62 -10.11 21.52
C GLU A 191 9.38 -8.81 20.72
N CYS A 192 9.19 -8.92 19.40
CA CYS A 192 8.74 -7.81 18.53
C CYS A 192 7.22 -7.64 18.50
N ALA A 193 6.48 -8.19 19.45
CA ALA A 193 5.02 -8.09 19.59
C ALA A 193 4.20 -8.70 18.42
N LEU A 194 4.77 -9.66 17.68
CA LEU A 194 4.09 -10.30 16.55
C LEU A 194 2.95 -11.23 16.98
N GLY A 195 3.04 -11.84 18.17
CA GLY A 195 2.10 -12.88 18.61
C GLY A 195 2.07 -14.05 17.60
N TYR A 196 0.92 -14.63 17.32
CA TYR A 196 0.77 -15.78 16.40
C TYR A 196 1.29 -15.54 14.97
N ARG A 197 1.57 -14.27 14.60
CA ARG A 197 2.10 -13.89 13.27
C ARG A 197 3.58 -14.22 13.13
N ALA A 198 4.29 -14.40 14.25
CA ALA A 198 5.71 -14.76 14.27
C ALA A 198 5.97 -16.01 13.43
N ARG A 199 5.19 -17.07 13.63
CA ARG A 199 5.28 -18.31 12.87
C ARG A 199 5.10 -18.10 11.37
N ASN A 200 4.12 -17.31 10.96
CA ASN A 200 3.85 -17.03 9.56
C ASN A 200 4.96 -16.20 8.92
N LEU A 201 5.43 -15.16 9.60
CA LEU A 201 6.52 -14.34 9.12
C LEU A 201 7.81 -15.15 8.96
N LEU A 202 8.16 -15.97 9.96
CA LEU A 202 9.33 -16.84 9.94
C LEU A 202 9.28 -17.83 8.77
N ALA A 203 8.14 -18.51 8.59
CA ALA A 203 7.96 -19.47 7.51
C ALA A 203 8.06 -18.79 6.13
N THR A 204 7.45 -17.61 5.96
CA THR A 204 7.54 -16.86 4.70
C THR A 204 8.96 -16.31 4.47
N ALA A 205 9.66 -15.85 5.52
CA ALA A 205 11.05 -15.41 5.42
C ALA A 205 11.97 -16.54 4.93
N ARG A 206 11.75 -17.77 5.39
CA ARG A 206 12.50 -18.96 4.93
C ARG A 206 12.26 -19.25 3.46
N LEU A 207 11.03 -19.17 2.98
CA LEU A 207 10.69 -19.37 1.55
C LEU A 207 11.34 -18.30 0.67
N VAL A 208 11.33 -17.03 1.10
CA VAL A 208 11.96 -15.94 0.35
C VAL A 208 13.48 -16.05 0.39
N SER A 209 14.05 -16.34 1.56
CA SER A 209 15.50 -16.45 1.73
C SER A 209 16.12 -17.64 0.98
N SER A 210 15.38 -18.73 0.81
CA SER A 210 15.82 -19.91 0.03
C SER A 210 15.62 -19.76 -1.47
N GLY A 211 14.95 -18.71 -1.94
CA GLY A 211 14.57 -18.54 -3.34
C GLY A 211 13.33 -19.34 -3.78
N ALA A 212 12.73 -20.12 -2.88
CA ALA A 212 11.48 -20.85 -3.19
C ALA A 212 10.31 -19.89 -3.48
N ALA A 213 10.38 -18.68 -2.93
CA ALA A 213 9.48 -17.57 -3.26
C ALA A 213 10.31 -16.40 -3.83
N ASP A 214 10.52 -16.40 -5.14
CA ASP A 214 11.22 -15.31 -5.85
C ASP A 214 10.25 -14.16 -6.13
N LEU A 215 10.19 -13.23 -5.20
CA LEU A 215 9.29 -12.06 -5.27
C LEU A 215 9.62 -11.15 -6.47
N GLU A 216 10.87 -11.11 -6.91
CA GLU A 216 11.26 -10.26 -8.04
C GLU A 216 10.78 -10.87 -9.37
N ALA A 217 10.99 -12.17 -9.57
CA ALA A 217 10.51 -12.88 -10.75
C ALA A 217 8.99 -12.84 -10.89
N TRP A 218 8.25 -12.76 -9.78
CA TRP A 218 6.78 -12.69 -9.81
C TRP A 218 6.22 -11.38 -10.41
N SER A 219 7.05 -10.39 -10.68
CA SER A 219 6.63 -9.14 -11.32
C SER A 219 6.08 -9.35 -12.74
N SER A 220 6.51 -10.39 -13.43
CA SER A 220 6.06 -10.74 -14.79
C SER A 220 4.76 -11.53 -14.84
N LEU A 221 4.24 -11.98 -13.70
CA LEU A 221 3.02 -12.77 -13.63
C LEU A 221 1.77 -11.94 -13.92
N SER A 222 0.74 -12.62 -14.43
CA SER A 222 -0.62 -12.05 -14.47
C SER A 222 -1.14 -11.72 -13.06
N ASP A 223 -2.13 -10.84 -12.93
CA ASP A 223 -2.72 -10.51 -11.62
C ASP A 223 -3.32 -11.74 -10.92
N ALA A 224 -3.92 -12.65 -11.69
CA ALA A 224 -4.50 -13.88 -11.16
C ALA A 224 -3.42 -14.84 -10.64
N ASP A 225 -2.33 -15.03 -11.40
CA ASP A 225 -1.23 -15.90 -11.02
C ASP A 225 -0.46 -15.31 -9.84
N LEU A 226 -0.19 -14.00 -9.85
CA LEU A 226 0.46 -13.30 -8.74
C LEU A 226 -0.35 -13.45 -7.45
N ARG A 227 -1.67 -13.20 -7.50
CA ARG A 227 -2.57 -13.39 -6.35
C ARG A 227 -2.51 -14.83 -5.84
N THR A 228 -2.56 -15.81 -6.74
CA THR A 228 -2.47 -17.22 -6.40
C THR A 228 -1.15 -17.57 -5.72
N LYS A 229 -0.01 -17.10 -6.26
CA LYS A 229 1.32 -17.30 -5.66
C LYS A 229 1.41 -16.66 -4.27
N LEU A 230 0.96 -15.42 -4.13
CA LEU A 230 0.96 -14.72 -2.84
C LEU A 230 0.10 -15.43 -1.79
N CYS A 231 -1.09 -15.88 -2.15
CA CYS A 231 -1.98 -16.59 -1.23
C CYS A 231 -1.46 -17.97 -0.78
N LYS A 232 -0.46 -18.54 -1.46
CA LYS A 232 0.22 -19.77 -1.01
C LYS A 232 1.23 -19.53 0.11
N LEU A 233 1.62 -18.28 0.35
CA LEU A 233 2.57 -17.94 1.42
C LEU A 233 1.89 -18.01 2.81
N PRO A 234 2.60 -18.49 3.84
CA PRO A 234 2.08 -18.55 5.19
C PRO A 234 1.60 -17.18 5.70
N GLY A 235 0.38 -17.12 6.19
CA GLY A 235 -0.22 -15.90 6.72
C GLY A 235 -0.76 -14.92 5.67
N VAL A 236 -0.74 -15.26 4.39
CA VAL A 236 -1.22 -14.41 3.30
C VAL A 236 -2.58 -14.86 2.81
N GLY A 237 -3.62 -14.15 3.20
CA GLY A 237 -4.97 -14.28 2.62
C GLY A 237 -5.22 -13.23 1.54
N ALA A 238 -6.42 -13.27 0.94
CA ALA A 238 -6.80 -12.38 -0.16
C ALA A 238 -6.58 -10.88 0.13
N LYS A 239 -6.86 -10.41 1.36
CA LYS A 239 -6.61 -9.01 1.75
C LYS A 239 -5.14 -8.66 1.68
N ILE A 240 -4.26 -9.49 2.27
CA ILE A 240 -2.82 -9.25 2.29
C ILE A 240 -2.24 -9.35 0.88
N ALA A 241 -2.67 -10.35 0.10
CA ALA A 241 -2.27 -10.47 -1.29
C ALA A 241 -2.59 -9.20 -2.10
N ASN A 242 -3.81 -8.67 -1.98
CA ASN A 242 -4.19 -7.43 -2.66
C ASN A 242 -3.41 -6.20 -2.16
N CYS A 243 -3.06 -6.11 -0.86
CA CYS A 243 -2.17 -5.05 -0.38
C CYS A 243 -0.78 -5.15 -1.03
N VAL A 244 -0.19 -6.34 -1.07
CA VAL A 244 1.12 -6.56 -1.68
C VAL A 244 1.08 -6.29 -3.19
N MET A 245 0.04 -6.76 -3.89
CA MET A 245 -0.17 -6.47 -5.31
C MET A 245 -0.23 -4.96 -5.57
N LEU A 246 -0.97 -4.22 -4.75
CA LEU A 246 -1.14 -2.78 -4.90
C LEU A 246 0.15 -2.02 -4.61
N PHE A 247 0.74 -2.23 -3.43
CA PHE A 247 1.83 -1.38 -2.93
C PHE A 247 3.23 -1.83 -3.35
N ALA A 248 3.42 -3.10 -3.74
CA ALA A 248 4.73 -3.62 -4.10
C ALA A 248 4.87 -4.05 -5.57
N TYR A 249 3.76 -4.41 -6.22
CA TYR A 249 3.74 -4.79 -7.64
C TYR A 249 2.99 -3.78 -8.52
N GLU A 250 2.51 -2.69 -7.93
CA GLU A 250 1.85 -1.60 -8.66
C GLU A 250 0.64 -2.06 -9.50
N ARG A 251 -0.08 -3.09 -8.98
CA ARG A 251 -1.31 -3.58 -9.60
C ARG A 251 -2.47 -2.70 -9.16
N LEU A 252 -2.68 -1.58 -9.85
CA LEU A 252 -3.63 -0.52 -9.45
C LEU A 252 -5.09 -0.96 -9.45
N ARG A 253 -5.41 -2.09 -10.08
CA ARG A 253 -6.74 -2.74 -9.96
C ARG A 253 -6.93 -3.50 -8.65
N ALA A 254 -5.86 -3.82 -7.92
CA ALA A 254 -5.97 -4.56 -6.68
C ALA A 254 -6.71 -3.75 -5.63
N PHE A 255 -7.78 -4.33 -5.08
CA PHE A 255 -8.66 -3.68 -4.13
C PHE A 255 -8.65 -4.45 -2.79
N PRO A 256 -7.79 -4.07 -1.84
CA PRO A 256 -7.75 -4.70 -0.52
C PRO A 256 -9.03 -4.44 0.27
N ILE A 257 -9.78 -5.48 0.63
CA ILE A 257 -10.96 -5.35 1.48
C ILE A 257 -10.55 -5.70 2.91
N ASP A 258 -10.36 -4.68 3.73
CA ASP A 258 -10.16 -4.81 5.18
C ASP A 258 -11.47 -4.50 5.93
N VAL A 259 -11.42 -4.52 7.26
CA VAL A 259 -12.59 -4.26 8.11
C VAL A 259 -13.22 -2.88 7.88
N TRP A 260 -12.40 -1.86 7.56
CA TRP A 260 -12.89 -0.51 7.28
C TRP A 260 -13.57 -0.44 5.92
N ILE A 261 -12.92 -0.98 4.90
CA ILE A 261 -13.46 -1.04 3.54
C ILE A 261 -14.70 -1.92 3.47
N GLU A 262 -14.69 -3.08 4.14
CA GLU A 262 -15.88 -3.93 4.22
C GLU A 262 -17.06 -3.18 4.86
N ARG A 263 -16.80 -2.40 5.91
CA ARG A 263 -17.82 -1.55 6.54
C ARG A 263 -18.34 -0.49 5.57
N VAL A 264 -17.46 0.22 4.87
CA VAL A 264 -17.84 1.23 3.86
C VAL A 264 -18.71 0.59 2.79
N LEU A 265 -18.28 -0.53 2.21
CA LEU A 265 -19.03 -1.23 1.17
C LEU A 265 -20.42 -1.65 1.66
N ARG A 266 -20.50 -2.33 2.81
CA ARG A 266 -21.78 -2.80 3.35
C ARG A 266 -22.72 -1.66 3.72
N GLN A 267 -22.23 -0.60 4.35
CA GLN A 267 -23.07 0.47 4.86
C GLN A 267 -23.44 1.52 3.80
N GLN A 268 -22.53 1.82 2.88
CA GLN A 268 -22.70 2.91 1.94
C GLN A 268 -23.16 2.42 0.55
N TYR A 269 -22.59 1.32 0.06
CA TYR A 269 -22.93 0.78 -1.26
C TYR A 269 -24.04 -0.29 -1.21
N PHE A 270 -24.16 -1.04 -0.12
CA PHE A 270 -25.18 -2.10 0.05
C PHE A 270 -26.04 -1.92 1.32
N PRO A 271 -26.60 -0.73 1.60
CA PRO A 271 -27.31 -0.45 2.87
C PRO A 271 -28.55 -1.34 3.07
N ARG A 272 -29.15 -1.85 1.99
CA ARG A 272 -30.33 -2.70 2.03
C ARG A 272 -30.01 -4.19 2.11
N ASN A 273 -28.79 -4.60 1.79
CA ASN A 273 -28.37 -6.02 1.82
C ASN A 273 -27.32 -6.28 2.90
N LYS A 274 -27.76 -6.44 4.14
CA LYS A 274 -26.88 -6.68 5.29
C LYS A 274 -26.15 -8.03 5.25
N LYS A 275 -26.65 -8.99 4.44
CA LYS A 275 -26.10 -10.36 4.33
C LYS A 275 -25.31 -10.58 3.03
N ILE A 276 -24.89 -9.52 2.34
CA ILE A 276 -24.10 -9.67 1.12
C ILE A 276 -22.82 -10.47 1.40
N ALA A 277 -22.53 -11.47 0.57
CA ALA A 277 -21.34 -12.31 0.73
C ALA A 277 -20.06 -11.52 0.40
N THR A 278 -18.95 -11.88 1.04
CA THR A 278 -17.65 -11.23 0.81
C THR A 278 -17.20 -11.35 -0.65
N GLU A 279 -17.51 -12.45 -1.31
CA GLU A 279 -17.20 -12.63 -2.74
C GLU A 279 -17.97 -11.65 -3.63
N GLN A 280 -19.22 -11.38 -3.31
CA GLN A 280 -20.02 -10.37 -4.03
C GLN A 280 -19.48 -8.95 -3.82
N LEU A 281 -18.95 -8.65 -2.61
CA LEU A 281 -18.25 -7.37 -2.37
C LEU A 281 -16.98 -7.27 -3.21
N ARG A 282 -16.22 -8.36 -3.36
CA ARG A 282 -15.02 -8.41 -4.19
C ARG A 282 -15.35 -8.16 -5.66
N THR A 283 -16.29 -8.93 -6.22
CA THR A 283 -16.74 -8.79 -7.60
C THR A 283 -17.29 -7.37 -7.88
N PHE A 284 -18.07 -6.82 -6.94
CA PHE A 284 -18.52 -5.45 -7.04
C PHE A 284 -17.35 -4.47 -7.09
N SER A 285 -16.38 -4.60 -6.17
CA SER A 285 -15.26 -3.67 -6.11
C SER A 285 -14.40 -3.70 -7.36
N GLU A 286 -14.11 -4.89 -7.90
CA GLU A 286 -13.31 -5.07 -9.13
C GLU A 286 -13.98 -4.45 -10.35
N ASN A 287 -15.33 -4.52 -10.44
CA ASN A 287 -16.09 -3.98 -11.57
C ASN A 287 -16.43 -2.50 -11.42
N TYR A 288 -16.74 -2.05 -10.20
CA TYR A 288 -17.23 -0.69 -9.95
C TYR A 288 -16.11 0.34 -9.92
N PHE A 289 -14.98 0.01 -9.28
CA PHE A 289 -13.83 0.93 -9.14
C PHE A 289 -12.83 0.80 -10.29
N GLY A 290 -12.89 -0.24 -11.09
CA GLY A 290 -12.16 -0.39 -12.35
C GLY A 290 -10.64 -0.42 -12.22
N GLU A 291 -9.94 0.19 -13.19
CA GLU A 291 -8.48 0.09 -13.34
C GLU A 291 -7.70 0.76 -12.22
N HIS A 292 -8.25 1.79 -11.61
CA HIS A 292 -7.66 2.53 -10.50
C HIS A 292 -8.31 2.19 -9.15
N GLY A 293 -8.91 1.00 -9.04
CA GLY A 293 -9.59 0.53 -7.84
C GLY A 293 -8.74 0.61 -6.57
N GLY A 294 -7.44 0.36 -6.67
CA GLY A 294 -6.50 0.48 -5.55
C GLY A 294 -6.36 1.91 -5.01
N TYR A 295 -6.33 2.89 -5.89
CA TYR A 295 -6.36 4.30 -5.49
C TYR A 295 -7.70 4.65 -4.83
N ALA A 296 -8.82 4.29 -5.46
CA ALA A 296 -10.16 4.51 -4.90
C ALA A 296 -10.29 3.87 -3.51
N GLN A 297 -9.80 2.64 -3.35
CA GLN A 297 -9.78 1.92 -2.08
C GLN A 297 -8.98 2.67 -1.02
N GLN A 298 -7.78 3.16 -1.35
CA GLN A 298 -6.92 3.88 -0.40
C GLN A 298 -7.54 5.20 0.05
N TYR A 299 -8.21 5.91 -0.85
CA TYR A 299 -8.97 7.13 -0.56
C TYR A 299 -10.14 6.83 0.38
N LEU A 300 -10.95 5.81 0.07
CA LEU A 300 -12.06 5.38 0.92
C LEU A 300 -11.58 4.92 2.30
N PHE A 301 -10.48 4.17 2.35
CA PHE A 301 -9.90 3.66 3.59
C PHE A 301 -9.44 4.81 4.50
N HIS A 302 -8.65 5.74 3.96
CA HIS A 302 -8.12 6.86 4.74
C HIS A 302 -9.25 7.77 5.22
N HIS A 303 -10.17 8.12 4.34
CA HIS A 303 -11.36 8.92 4.68
C HIS A 303 -12.20 8.26 5.77
N ALA A 304 -12.51 6.96 5.66
CA ALA A 304 -13.32 6.24 6.64
C ALA A 304 -12.62 6.11 8.00
N ARG A 305 -11.28 5.95 8.01
CA ARG A 305 -10.48 5.84 9.24
C ARG A 305 -10.44 7.18 10.01
N MET A 306 -10.29 8.29 9.29
CA MET A 306 -10.20 9.62 9.91
C MET A 306 -11.56 10.17 10.32
N ASN A 307 -12.60 9.89 9.54
CA ASN A 307 -13.97 10.29 9.86
C ASN A 307 -14.68 9.25 10.72
N LYS A 308 -14.41 9.24 12.02
CA LYS A 308 -15.08 8.35 13.00
C LYS A 308 -16.61 8.47 13.02
N ASN A 309 -17.17 9.50 12.36
CA ASN A 309 -18.60 9.81 12.27
C ASN A 309 -19.36 9.12 11.11
N VAL A 310 -18.76 8.17 10.39
CA VAL A 310 -19.48 7.32 9.39
C VAL A 310 -20.57 6.45 10.08
N LYS A 311 -20.96 6.78 11.31
CA LYS A 311 -22.03 6.12 12.06
C LYS A 311 -23.44 6.51 11.66
N SER A 312 -23.68 7.50 10.82
CA SER A 312 -25.05 7.99 10.61
C SER A 312 -25.40 8.33 9.16
N ARG A 313 -26.39 7.60 8.69
CA ARG A 313 -27.35 7.78 7.61
C ARG A 313 -26.90 7.39 6.18
N PRO A 314 -27.47 6.29 5.65
CA PRO A 314 -27.38 5.99 4.23
C PRO A 314 -28.32 6.92 3.45
N ARG A 315 -27.80 7.75 2.56
CA ARG A 315 -28.56 8.36 1.50
C ARG A 315 -28.54 7.43 0.28
N ALA A 316 -29.72 6.89 -0.04
CA ALA A 316 -29.95 5.87 -1.07
C ALA A 316 -29.87 6.48 -2.48
N ALA A 317 -28.69 6.72 -3.04
CA ALA A 317 -28.56 7.19 -4.42
C ALA A 317 -27.73 6.27 -5.33
N ALA A 318 -26.73 5.59 -4.84
CA ALA A 318 -25.80 4.82 -5.69
C ALA A 318 -26.34 3.46 -6.17
N ALA A 319 -27.29 2.85 -5.45
CA ALA A 319 -27.76 1.48 -5.73
C ALA A 319 -28.74 1.35 -6.91
N ARG A 320 -29.16 2.44 -7.58
CA ARG A 320 -30.20 2.38 -8.62
C ARG A 320 -29.73 1.89 -9.99
N LYS A 321 -28.43 1.81 -10.27
CA LYS A 321 -27.91 1.42 -11.60
C LYS A 321 -27.44 -0.04 -11.70
N TRP A 322 -27.42 -0.78 -10.60
CA TRP A 322 -27.01 -2.18 -10.63
C TRP A 322 -28.18 -3.14 -10.45
N SER A 323 -29.13 -3.13 -11.39
CA SER A 323 -30.08 -4.22 -11.57
C SER A 323 -29.45 -5.27 -12.47
N HIS A 324 -29.35 -6.48 -11.98
CA HIS A 324 -28.87 -7.66 -12.68
C HIS A 324 -29.29 -7.72 -14.15
N LYS A 325 -28.37 -7.46 -15.07
CA LYS A 325 -28.42 -8.07 -16.40
C LYS A 325 -27.57 -9.32 -16.36
N SER A 326 -28.14 -10.42 -15.89
CA SER A 326 -27.64 -11.76 -16.24
C SER A 326 -27.79 -11.93 -17.74
N PRO A 327 -26.78 -12.40 -18.48
CA PRO A 327 -26.96 -12.78 -19.86
C PRO A 327 -27.93 -13.96 -19.91
N ARG A 328 -29.12 -13.74 -20.43
CA ARG A 328 -30.05 -14.82 -20.77
C ARG A 328 -29.36 -15.70 -21.80
N ARG A 329 -29.04 -16.93 -21.42
CA ARG A 329 -28.74 -17.99 -22.38
C ARG A 329 -30.00 -18.19 -23.24
N GLY A 330 -29.97 -17.70 -24.46
CA GLY A 330 -30.95 -18.01 -25.47
C GLY A 330 -30.77 -19.44 -25.93
N CYS A 331 -31.60 -20.32 -25.42
CA CYS A 331 -31.79 -21.66 -26.00
C CYS A 331 -32.88 -21.50 -27.10
N SER A 332 -32.48 -21.32 -28.32
CA SER A 332 -33.36 -21.44 -29.49
C SER A 332 -33.37 -22.87 -29.95
N SER A 333 -34.37 -23.61 -29.51
CA SER A 333 -34.77 -24.85 -30.15
C SER A 333 -35.49 -24.50 -31.46
N GLN A 334 -34.85 -24.68 -32.58
CA GLN A 334 -35.55 -24.83 -33.87
C GLN A 334 -35.70 -26.32 -34.17
N ALA A 335 -36.93 -26.78 -33.98
CA ALA A 335 -37.40 -28.04 -34.56
C ALA A 335 -37.63 -27.78 -36.05
N GLY A 336 -36.76 -28.28 -36.90
CA GLY A 336 -36.98 -28.32 -38.35
C GLY A 336 -37.68 -29.62 -38.73
N GLN A 337 -38.85 -29.48 -39.34
CA GLN A 337 -39.62 -30.55 -39.96
C GLN A 337 -38.87 -31.16 -41.15
N PHE A 338 -38.73 -32.47 -41.07
CA PHE A 338 -38.32 -33.30 -42.19
C PHE A 338 -39.52 -33.56 -43.09
N VAL A 339 -39.45 -33.14 -44.34
CA VAL A 339 -40.31 -33.64 -45.44
C VAL A 339 -39.46 -34.55 -46.34
N SER A 340 -39.94 -35.75 -46.40
CA SER A 340 -39.49 -36.84 -47.29
C SER A 340 -39.74 -36.52 -48.77
N SER A 341 -38.81 -36.85 -49.65
CA SER A 341 -39.15 -37.55 -50.88
C SER A 341 -37.95 -37.97 -51.76
N HIS A 342 -37.99 -39.21 -52.12
CA HIS A 342 -37.60 -39.87 -53.42
C HIS A 342 -36.11 -40.12 -53.74
N ARG A 343 -35.73 -41.39 -53.63
CA ARG A 343 -35.64 -42.48 -54.65
C ARG A 343 -34.73 -42.21 -55.87
N LEU A 344 -33.95 -43.25 -56.09
CA LEU A 344 -33.37 -43.83 -57.33
C LEU A 344 -31.94 -43.40 -57.63
N ARG A 345 -31.01 -44.24 -57.62
CA ARG A 345 -30.51 -45.51 -58.12
C ARG A 345 -29.16 -45.87 -57.48
#